data_e88c727cab766b014c70d9a9843777f5
#
_entry.id   e88c727cab766b014c70d9a9843777f5
#
_cell.length_a   1.000
_cell.length_b   1.000
_cell.length_c   1.000
_cell.angle_alpha   90.00
_cell.angle_beta   90.00
_cell.angle_gamma   90.00
#
_symmetry.space_group_name_H-M   'P 1'
#
loop_
_entity.id
_entity.type
_entity.pdbx_description
1 polymer ?
#
loop_
_entity_poly.entity_id
_entity_poly.type
_entity_poly.pdbx_seq_one_letter_code
_entity_poly.pdbx_strand_id
1 'polypeptide(L)'
;MATDTKQLARRLLDEIWSKGNFAVLDELVDANFKAEDPVIGTFDKAGYIDVVKGYRTAFPDLKVEPVSIVSEGNFVCTRWIARGTNKGSFLGMEPTNKFAETRGLDMAEVRNGKIVSDFTVYDSLTLLKQLGLENVGVPTPELHKKPESTEKRA
;
A
#
# COMPACT_ATOMS: atom_id res chain seq x y z
N MET A 1 27.18 12.95 -4.21
CA MET A 1 26.14 13.38 -3.24
C MET A 1 25.35 12.16 -2.82
N ALA A 2 25.12 11.99 -1.52
CA ALA A 2 24.22 10.96 -1.03
C ALA A 2 22.80 11.25 -1.56
N THR A 3 22.17 10.26 -2.22
CA THR A 3 20.78 10.38 -2.66
C THR A 3 19.90 10.50 -1.41
N ASP A 4 19.06 11.53 -1.38
CA ASP A 4 18.11 11.71 -0.28
C ASP A 4 17.07 10.59 -0.33
N THR A 5 17.16 9.62 0.59
CA THR A 5 16.26 8.47 0.69
C THR A 5 14.80 8.88 0.85
N LYS A 6 14.54 9.99 1.55
CA LYS A 6 13.20 10.54 1.73
C LYS A 6 12.64 11.09 0.43
N GLN A 7 13.49 11.69 -0.40
CA GLN A 7 13.08 12.18 -1.72
C GLN A 7 12.74 11.05 -2.68
N LEU A 8 13.51 9.94 -2.66
CA LEU A 8 13.17 8.73 -3.43
C LEU A 8 11.78 8.19 -3.05
N ALA A 9 11.50 8.06 -1.76
CA ALA A 9 10.20 7.60 -1.27
C ALA A 9 9.07 8.54 -1.72
N ARG A 10 9.26 9.86 -1.65
CA ARG A 10 8.28 10.84 -2.15
C ARG A 10 8.03 10.68 -3.63
N ARG A 11 9.09 10.56 -4.43
CA ARG A 11 8.99 10.40 -5.89
C ARG A 11 8.29 9.10 -6.26
N LEU A 12 8.52 8.00 -5.53
CA LEU A 12 7.83 6.75 -5.78
C LEU A 12 6.31 6.89 -5.61
N LEU A 13 5.85 7.53 -4.53
CA LEU A 13 4.42 7.75 -4.29
C LEU A 13 3.80 8.73 -5.30
N ASP A 14 4.49 9.81 -5.62
CA ASP A 14 3.96 10.84 -6.53
C ASP A 14 4.00 10.39 -8.00
N GLU A 15 5.17 9.99 -8.49
CA GLU A 15 5.34 9.65 -9.91
C GLU A 15 4.69 8.31 -10.28
N ILE A 16 4.90 7.28 -9.47
CA ILE A 16 4.46 5.93 -9.81
C ILE A 16 3.01 5.71 -9.39
N TRP A 17 2.69 5.91 -8.09
CA TRP A 17 1.36 5.62 -7.59
C TRP A 17 0.32 6.67 -7.99
N SER A 18 0.62 7.96 -7.81
CA SER A 18 -0.35 9.02 -8.09
C SER A 18 -0.45 9.36 -9.58
N LYS A 19 0.67 9.42 -10.31
CA LYS A 19 0.67 9.81 -11.73
C LYS A 19 0.71 8.64 -12.71
N GLY A 20 1.18 7.46 -12.30
CA GLY A 20 1.39 6.33 -13.21
C GLY A 20 2.53 6.57 -14.20
N ASN A 21 3.50 7.41 -13.86
CA ASN A 21 4.64 7.73 -14.70
C ASN A 21 5.73 6.66 -14.58
N PHE A 22 5.50 5.51 -15.21
CA PHE A 22 6.45 4.39 -15.17
C PHE A 22 7.77 4.65 -15.89
N ALA A 23 7.85 5.70 -16.72
CA ALA A 23 9.08 6.05 -17.42
C ALA A 23 10.25 6.38 -16.46
N VAL A 24 9.94 6.87 -15.25
CA VAL A 24 10.95 7.19 -14.24
C VAL A 24 11.24 6.03 -13.26
N LEU A 25 10.57 4.89 -13.40
CA LEU A 25 10.71 3.80 -12.42
C LEU A 25 12.14 3.26 -12.38
N ASP A 26 12.81 3.17 -13.52
CA ASP A 26 14.22 2.71 -13.62
C ASP A 26 15.23 3.65 -12.95
N GLU A 27 14.85 4.90 -12.74
CA GLU A 27 15.65 5.84 -11.94
C GLU A 27 15.47 5.59 -10.44
N LEU A 28 14.28 5.15 -10.02
CA LEU A 28 13.89 5.08 -8.61
C LEU A 28 14.20 3.72 -7.98
N VAL A 29 14.02 2.63 -8.74
CA VAL A 29 14.19 1.27 -8.22
C VAL A 29 15.28 0.51 -8.93
N ASP A 30 15.89 -0.43 -8.22
CA ASP A 30 16.93 -1.32 -8.76
C ASP A 30 16.35 -2.35 -9.76
N ALA A 31 17.18 -2.89 -10.63
CA ALA A 31 16.77 -3.94 -11.57
C ALA A 31 16.30 -5.22 -10.86
N ASN A 32 16.86 -5.51 -9.68
CA ASN A 32 16.50 -6.67 -8.85
C ASN A 32 15.52 -6.31 -7.72
N PHE A 33 14.82 -5.20 -7.85
CA PHE A 33 13.82 -4.74 -6.88
C PHE A 33 12.81 -5.83 -6.52
N LYS A 34 12.48 -5.91 -5.23
CA LYS A 34 11.43 -6.78 -4.68
C LYS A 34 10.48 -5.97 -3.83
N ALA A 35 9.20 -6.16 -4.05
CA ALA A 35 8.14 -5.63 -3.19
C ALA A 35 7.41 -6.76 -2.48
N GLU A 36 6.95 -6.48 -1.27
CA GLU A 36 6.16 -7.41 -0.46
C GLU A 36 4.94 -6.67 0.12
N ASP A 37 3.78 -7.29 -0.07
CA ASP A 37 2.52 -6.86 0.51
C ASP A 37 1.83 -8.11 1.09
N PRO A 38 1.51 -8.18 2.39
CA PRO A 38 0.91 -9.36 3.02
C PRO A 38 -0.43 -9.79 2.42
N VAL A 39 -1.14 -8.88 1.74
CA VAL A 39 -2.43 -9.18 1.10
C VAL A 39 -2.24 -9.74 -0.31
N ILE A 40 -1.28 -9.21 -1.07
CA ILE A 40 -1.09 -9.54 -2.49
C ILE A 40 0.05 -10.55 -2.67
N GLY A 41 1.08 -10.50 -1.83
CA GLY A 41 2.26 -11.37 -1.90
C GLY A 41 3.54 -10.62 -2.24
N THR A 42 4.53 -11.37 -2.70
CA THR A 42 5.85 -10.83 -3.09
C THR A 42 5.98 -10.81 -4.61
N PHE A 43 6.45 -9.72 -5.16
CA PHE A 43 6.61 -9.53 -6.59
C PHE A 43 7.89 -8.76 -6.93
N ASP A 44 8.36 -8.96 -8.15
CA ASP A 44 9.48 -8.23 -8.73
C ASP A 44 9.00 -6.89 -9.33
N LYS A 45 9.92 -6.20 -9.99
CA LYS A 45 9.64 -4.90 -10.63
C LYS A 45 8.52 -4.97 -11.66
N ALA A 46 8.44 -6.02 -12.47
CA ALA A 46 7.37 -6.19 -13.45
C ALA A 46 6.02 -6.39 -12.76
N GLY A 47 5.98 -7.27 -11.74
CA GLY A 47 4.79 -7.48 -10.92
C GLY A 47 4.37 -6.22 -10.17
N TYR A 48 5.31 -5.41 -9.70
CA TYR A 48 5.02 -4.12 -9.08
C TYR A 48 4.31 -3.15 -10.04
N ILE A 49 4.78 -3.08 -11.29
CA ILE A 49 4.11 -2.29 -12.33
C ILE A 49 2.68 -2.76 -12.54
N ASP A 50 2.45 -4.07 -12.61
CA ASP A 50 1.12 -4.64 -12.82
C ASP A 50 0.19 -4.35 -11.63
N VAL A 51 0.69 -4.44 -10.41
CA VAL A 51 -0.06 -4.07 -9.18
C VAL A 51 -0.47 -2.61 -9.23
N VAL A 52 0.45 -1.68 -9.49
CA VAL A 52 0.14 -0.24 -9.58
C VAL A 52 -0.87 0.04 -10.68
N LYS A 53 -0.70 -0.56 -11.87
CA LYS A 53 -1.67 -0.43 -12.97
C LYS A 53 -3.05 -0.93 -12.58
N GLY A 54 -3.13 -2.06 -11.86
CA GLY A 54 -4.39 -2.61 -11.35
C GLY A 54 -5.12 -1.63 -10.43
N TYR A 55 -4.41 -1.06 -9.46
CA TYR A 55 -4.98 -0.04 -8.56
C TYR A 55 -5.41 1.22 -9.32
N ARG A 56 -4.60 1.69 -10.27
CA ARG A 56 -4.95 2.89 -11.06
C ARG A 56 -6.11 2.65 -12.04
N THR A 57 -6.29 1.45 -12.53
CA THR A 57 -7.47 1.06 -13.31
C THR A 57 -8.72 1.02 -12.42
N ALA A 58 -8.59 0.46 -11.22
CA ALA A 58 -9.70 0.43 -10.26
C ALA A 58 -10.05 1.82 -9.72
N PHE A 59 -9.06 2.69 -9.54
CA PHE A 59 -9.19 4.07 -9.03
C PHE A 59 -8.47 5.04 -9.97
N PRO A 60 -9.11 5.50 -11.08
CA PRO A 60 -8.44 6.35 -12.07
C PRO A 60 -7.95 7.70 -11.53
N ASP A 61 -8.58 8.19 -10.46
CA ASP A 61 -8.22 9.40 -9.71
C ASP A 61 -7.33 9.14 -8.50
N LEU A 62 -6.68 7.96 -8.44
CA LEU A 62 -5.82 7.56 -7.32
C LEU A 62 -4.75 8.62 -7.03
N LYS A 63 -4.71 9.06 -5.78
CA LYS A 63 -3.68 9.93 -5.25
C LYS A 63 -3.13 9.35 -3.95
N VAL A 64 -1.81 9.21 -3.88
CA VAL A 64 -1.10 8.72 -2.70
C VAL A 64 -0.18 9.82 -2.20
N GLU A 65 -0.38 10.24 -0.96
CA GLU A 65 0.33 11.36 -0.36
C GLU A 65 1.07 10.93 0.89
N PRO A 66 2.38 11.24 1.02
CA PRO A 66 3.10 10.98 2.26
C PRO A 66 2.63 11.93 3.38
N VAL A 67 2.34 11.36 4.55
CA VAL A 67 1.98 12.11 5.77
C VAL A 67 3.22 12.38 6.60
N SER A 68 4.09 11.37 6.74
CA SER A 68 5.37 11.47 7.44
C SER A 68 6.38 10.51 6.83
N ILE A 69 7.62 10.94 6.78
CA ILE A 69 8.73 10.14 6.27
C ILE A 69 9.87 10.20 7.27
N VAL A 70 10.33 9.05 7.73
CA VAL A 70 11.49 8.89 8.60
C VAL A 70 12.52 8.01 7.92
N SER A 71 13.79 8.27 8.14
CA SER A 71 14.87 7.45 7.58
C SER A 71 15.99 7.26 8.60
N GLU A 72 16.56 6.07 8.60
CA GLU A 72 17.73 5.70 9.37
C GLU A 72 18.60 4.74 8.55
N GLY A 73 19.88 5.07 8.41
CA GLY A 73 20.79 4.30 7.55
C GLY A 73 20.25 4.21 6.11
N ASN A 74 20.13 2.99 5.62
CA ASN A 74 19.62 2.70 4.28
C ASN A 74 18.09 2.53 4.22
N PHE A 75 17.40 2.64 5.34
CA PHE A 75 15.95 2.43 5.41
C PHE A 75 15.19 3.75 5.44
N VAL A 76 14.06 3.76 4.76
CA VAL A 76 13.08 4.86 4.81
C VAL A 76 11.70 4.27 5.07
N CYS A 77 11.02 4.80 6.06
CA CYS A 77 9.64 4.45 6.38
C CYS A 77 8.73 5.63 6.06
N THR A 78 7.67 5.37 5.32
CA THR A 78 6.70 6.37 4.90
C THR A 78 5.31 5.99 5.39
N ARG A 79 4.68 6.86 6.16
CA ARG A 79 3.25 6.80 6.42
C ARG A 79 2.53 7.61 5.35
N TRP A 80 1.56 7.01 4.69
CA TRP A 80 0.84 7.63 3.58
C TRP A 80 -0.68 7.49 3.69
N ILE A 81 -1.38 8.31 2.91
CA ILE A 81 -2.82 8.24 2.69
C ILE A 81 -3.05 8.11 1.20
N ALA A 82 -3.89 7.16 0.80
CA ALA A 82 -4.35 6.98 -0.58
C ALA A 82 -5.84 7.28 -0.66
N ARG A 83 -6.23 8.00 -1.72
CA ARG A 83 -7.63 8.38 -2.00
C ARG A 83 -7.95 8.11 -3.44
N GLY A 84 -9.19 7.71 -3.69
CA GLY A 84 -9.69 7.54 -5.04
C GLY A 84 -11.13 7.09 -5.09
N THR A 85 -11.71 7.12 -6.29
CA THR A 85 -13.06 6.66 -6.57
C THR A 85 -13.01 5.35 -7.35
N ASN A 86 -13.68 4.33 -6.85
CA ASN A 86 -13.68 3.01 -7.49
C ASN A 86 -14.53 3.02 -8.76
N LYS A 87 -13.88 3.13 -9.89
CA LYS A 87 -14.49 3.17 -11.23
C LYS A 87 -14.20 1.93 -12.07
N GLY A 88 -13.24 1.12 -11.69
CA GLY A 88 -12.87 -0.12 -12.36
C GLY A 88 -12.99 -1.33 -11.43
N SER A 89 -12.88 -2.53 -11.98
CA SER A 89 -12.87 -3.76 -11.20
C SER A 89 -11.75 -3.73 -10.17
N PHE A 90 -12.05 -4.10 -8.94
CA PHE A 90 -11.10 -4.18 -7.83
C PHE A 90 -11.18 -5.54 -7.17
N LEU A 91 -10.05 -6.28 -7.11
CA LEU A 91 -9.99 -7.64 -6.57
C LEU A 91 -11.03 -8.59 -7.20
N GLY A 92 -11.29 -8.45 -8.49
CA GLY A 92 -12.29 -9.26 -9.21
C GLY A 92 -13.75 -8.87 -8.98
N MET A 93 -13.99 -7.78 -8.24
CA MET A 93 -15.34 -7.27 -7.95
C MET A 93 -15.67 -6.10 -8.86
N GLU A 94 -16.97 -5.95 -9.16
CA GLU A 94 -17.49 -4.86 -10.00
C GLU A 94 -17.27 -3.48 -9.35
N PRO A 95 -17.11 -2.42 -10.16
CA PRO A 95 -16.93 -1.07 -9.65
C PRO A 95 -18.12 -0.60 -8.82
N THR A 96 -17.83 -0.04 -7.67
CA THR A 96 -18.87 0.42 -6.72
C THR A 96 -19.23 1.91 -6.91
N ASN A 97 -18.45 2.66 -7.67
CA ASN A 97 -18.53 4.11 -7.84
C ASN A 97 -18.39 4.91 -6.52
N LYS A 98 -17.88 4.29 -5.46
CA LYS A 98 -17.69 4.93 -4.16
C LYS A 98 -16.28 5.52 -4.06
N PHE A 99 -16.21 6.66 -3.38
CA PHE A 99 -14.93 7.24 -2.94
C PHE A 99 -14.45 6.49 -1.70
N ALA A 100 -13.14 6.26 -1.64
CA ALA A 100 -12.51 5.63 -0.49
C ALA A 100 -11.19 6.32 -0.14
N GLU A 101 -10.85 6.27 1.13
CA GLU A 101 -9.56 6.66 1.69
C GLU A 101 -8.98 5.50 2.48
N THR A 102 -7.73 5.16 2.21
CA THR A 102 -7.00 4.19 3.02
C THR A 102 -5.66 4.75 3.47
N ARG A 103 -5.06 4.11 4.46
CA ARG A 103 -3.80 4.51 5.08
C ARG A 103 -2.87 3.34 5.14
N GLY A 104 -1.59 3.62 5.00
CA GLY A 104 -0.59 2.57 5.04
C GLY A 104 0.78 3.08 5.47
N LEU A 105 1.68 2.11 5.52
CA LEU A 105 3.09 2.30 5.81
C LEU A 105 3.91 1.51 4.80
N ASP A 106 4.94 2.14 4.27
CA ASP A 106 6.01 1.48 3.52
C ASP A 106 7.27 1.48 4.35
N MET A 107 8.07 0.43 4.22
CA MET A 107 9.46 0.42 4.63
C MET A 107 10.31 -0.03 3.45
N ALA A 108 11.05 0.91 2.88
CA ALA A 108 11.93 0.67 1.75
C ALA A 108 13.40 0.65 2.15
N GLU A 109 14.19 -0.20 1.52
CA GLU A 109 15.64 -0.20 1.60
C GLU A 109 16.24 0.45 0.36
N VAL A 110 17.18 1.38 0.56
CA VAL A 110 17.87 2.11 -0.51
C VAL A 110 19.34 1.71 -0.53
N ARG A 111 19.83 1.31 -1.70
CA ARG A 111 21.25 1.03 -1.95
C ARG A 111 21.68 1.69 -3.26
N ASN A 112 22.85 2.27 -3.28
CA ASN A 112 23.40 2.93 -4.47
C ASN A 112 22.43 3.92 -5.14
N GLY A 113 21.67 4.65 -4.33
CA GLY A 113 20.74 5.66 -4.82
C GLY A 113 19.43 5.11 -5.42
N LYS A 114 19.12 3.82 -5.24
CA LYS A 114 17.90 3.18 -5.73
C LYS A 114 17.23 2.36 -4.63
N ILE A 115 15.91 2.25 -4.70
CA ILE A 115 15.14 1.37 -3.84
C ILE A 115 15.34 -0.08 -4.30
N VAL A 116 15.84 -0.93 -3.41
CA VAL A 116 16.08 -2.36 -3.69
C VAL A 116 14.98 -3.26 -3.16
N SER A 117 14.28 -2.82 -2.12
CA SER A 117 13.12 -3.53 -1.58
C SER A 117 12.11 -2.56 -0.98
N ASP A 118 10.86 -2.97 -0.97
CA ASP A 118 9.75 -2.23 -0.39
C ASP A 118 8.77 -3.18 0.29
N PHE A 119 8.48 -2.93 1.56
CA PHE A 119 7.49 -3.67 2.33
C PHE A 119 6.33 -2.73 2.65
N THR A 120 5.13 -3.07 2.20
CA THR A 120 3.93 -2.26 2.37
C THR A 120 2.87 -2.97 3.20
N VAL A 121 2.28 -2.25 4.14
CA VAL A 121 1.05 -2.67 4.84
C VAL A 121 0.03 -1.53 4.80
N TYR A 122 -1.23 -1.85 4.62
CA TYR A 122 -2.29 -0.85 4.60
C TYR A 122 -3.60 -1.37 5.18
N ASP A 123 -4.49 -0.47 5.55
CA ASP A 123 -5.81 -0.78 6.10
C ASP A 123 -6.79 -1.23 5.02
N SER A 124 -6.60 -2.47 4.56
CA SER A 124 -7.45 -3.09 3.53
C SER A 124 -8.88 -3.31 4.00
N LEU A 125 -9.09 -3.60 5.29
CA LEU A 125 -10.42 -3.83 5.83
C LEU A 125 -11.28 -2.56 5.77
N THR A 126 -10.74 -1.43 6.20
CA THR A 126 -11.44 -0.15 6.10
C THR A 126 -11.73 0.23 4.65
N LEU A 127 -10.77 0.00 3.74
CA LEU A 127 -10.98 0.21 2.31
C LEU A 127 -12.18 -0.60 1.78
N LEU A 128 -12.21 -1.90 2.05
CA LEU A 128 -13.31 -2.78 1.61
C LEU A 128 -14.66 -2.35 2.20
N LYS A 129 -14.70 -1.97 3.48
CA LYS A 129 -15.92 -1.46 4.12
C LYS A 129 -16.44 -0.18 3.44
N GLN A 130 -15.57 0.77 3.14
CA GLN A 130 -15.94 2.02 2.46
C GLN A 130 -16.50 1.75 1.06
N LEU A 131 -15.98 0.72 0.37
CA LEU A 131 -16.48 0.29 -0.93
C LEU A 131 -17.79 -0.51 -0.85
N GLY A 132 -18.23 -0.92 0.35
CA GLY A 132 -19.38 -1.79 0.55
C GLY A 132 -19.11 -3.25 0.21
N LEU A 133 -17.85 -3.67 0.29
CA LEU A 133 -17.36 -5.01 -0.05
C LEU A 133 -17.04 -5.84 1.21
N GLU A 134 -17.59 -5.48 2.35
CA GLU A 134 -17.30 -6.07 3.67
C GLU A 134 -17.75 -7.54 3.81
N ASN A 135 -18.64 -8.01 2.93
CA ASN A 135 -19.15 -9.38 2.97
C ASN A 135 -18.33 -10.39 2.14
N VAL A 136 -17.20 -9.98 1.62
CA VAL A 136 -16.29 -10.87 0.91
C VAL A 136 -15.41 -11.64 1.89
N GLY A 137 -16.03 -12.60 2.64
CA GLY A 137 -15.37 -13.75 3.28
C GLY A 137 -14.02 -13.53 3.97
N VAL A 138 -13.70 -12.31 4.43
CA VAL A 138 -12.55 -12.10 5.30
C VAL A 138 -12.91 -12.69 6.64
N PRO A 139 -12.25 -13.78 7.09
CA PRO A 139 -12.49 -14.31 8.41
C PRO A 139 -12.21 -13.19 9.40
N THR A 140 -13.23 -12.74 10.11
CA THR A 140 -13.02 -11.90 11.29
C THR A 140 -12.27 -12.76 12.30
N PRO A 141 -11.00 -12.48 12.63
CA PRO A 141 -10.38 -13.17 13.74
C PRO A 141 -11.27 -12.95 14.94
N GLU A 142 -11.64 -14.02 15.66
CA GLU A 142 -12.29 -13.90 16.97
C GLU A 142 -11.27 -13.33 17.98
N LEU A 143 -10.82 -12.12 17.73
CA LEU A 143 -9.94 -11.38 18.62
C LEU A 143 -10.83 -10.80 19.75
N HIS A 144 -10.67 -11.40 20.92
CA HIS A 144 -11.22 -11.02 22.21
C HIS A 144 -12.66 -11.42 22.50
N LYS A 145 -12.96 -12.72 22.63
CA LYS A 145 -13.88 -13.11 23.67
C LYS A 145 -13.22 -12.77 25.02
N LYS A 146 -13.72 -11.75 25.71
CA LYS A 146 -13.42 -11.57 27.13
C LYS A 146 -13.65 -12.92 27.82
N PRO A 147 -12.72 -13.42 28.66
CA PRO A 147 -13.03 -14.59 29.47
C PRO A 147 -14.28 -14.30 30.27
N GLU A 148 -15.28 -15.19 30.16
CA GLU A 148 -16.47 -15.11 31.02
C GLU A 148 -15.99 -15.14 32.47
N SER A 149 -16.34 -14.08 33.21
CA SER A 149 -16.11 -14.03 34.64
C SER A 149 -16.93 -15.15 35.27
N THR A 150 -16.28 -16.21 35.72
CA THR A 150 -16.90 -17.21 36.61
C THR A 150 -17.11 -16.55 37.97
N GLU A 151 -18.18 -15.79 38.13
CA GLU A 151 -18.71 -15.49 39.45
C GLU A 151 -19.24 -16.80 40.03
N LYS A 152 -18.41 -17.47 40.81
CA LYS A 152 -18.90 -18.48 41.77
C LYS A 152 -19.64 -17.71 42.87
N ARG A 153 -20.97 -17.74 42.84
CA ARG A 153 -21.75 -17.45 44.01
C ARG A 153 -21.47 -18.50 45.09
N ALA A 154 -20.95 -18.05 46.22
CA ALA A 154 -20.95 -18.79 47.48
C ALA A 154 -22.37 -18.77 48.10
#